data_948565e543bedb9ab2cd386bed1b0926
#
_entry.id   948565e543bedb9ab2cd386bed1b0926
#
_cell.length_a   1.000
_cell.length_b   1.000
_cell.length_c   1.000
_cell.angle_alpha   90.00
_cell.angle_beta   90.00
_cell.angle_gamma   90.00
#
_symmetry.space_group_name_H-M   'P 1'
#
loop_
_entity.id
_entity.type
_entity.pdbx_description
1 polymer ?
#
loop_
_entity_poly.entity_id
_entity_poly.type
_entity_poly.pdbx_seq_one_letter_code
_entity_poly.pdbx_strand_id
1 'polypeptide(L)'
;YFGFMTHRRYRGFNELKIEGSEIINNLPDNNVLFVSNHQTYFADVVAMFHVFNASLSGRIDSIKNIGYIWNPKLNIYFIAAKETMKSGIIPRLMSYAGSISIQRTWREAGKDINRQVKMSDISNIGKALKDGWVITFPQGTTKPFKPIRKGTVHIIKKYKPIVIPIVIDGFRRSFDKRGLMIKKRGILQTFVIKEPLIIDYDKDSIDNIIEKIEYSIEQHPSFLKVIPKEEIDATNALDSEREW
;
A
#
# COMPACT_ATOMS: atom_id res chain seq x y z
N TYR A 1 -15.76 0.55 -14.99
CA TYR A 1 -16.64 1.37 -14.09
C TYR A 1 -15.96 1.70 -12.75
N PHE A 2 -15.33 0.74 -12.08
CA PHE A 2 -14.74 0.96 -10.75
C PHE A 2 -13.64 2.05 -10.76
N GLY A 3 -12.74 2.03 -11.73
CA GLY A 3 -11.68 3.04 -11.87
C GLY A 3 -12.22 4.46 -12.05
N PHE A 4 -13.27 4.66 -12.84
CA PHE A 4 -13.92 5.97 -13.01
C PHE A 4 -14.52 6.50 -11.71
N MET A 5 -15.18 5.65 -10.95
CA MET A 5 -15.80 6.04 -9.67
C MET A 5 -14.77 6.41 -8.62
N THR A 6 -13.61 5.76 -8.64
CA THR A 6 -12.57 5.97 -7.63
C THR A 6 -11.60 7.11 -7.95
N HIS A 7 -11.41 7.45 -9.22
CA HIS A 7 -10.49 8.51 -9.65
C HIS A 7 -10.76 9.87 -8.98
N ARG A 8 -12.03 10.28 -8.88
CA ARG A 8 -12.41 11.55 -8.25
C ARG A 8 -12.00 11.68 -6.78
N ARG A 9 -11.72 10.56 -6.10
CA ARG A 9 -11.27 10.53 -4.71
C ARG A 9 -9.86 11.05 -4.53
N TYR A 10 -9.05 10.91 -5.58
CA TYR A 10 -7.64 11.31 -5.61
C TYR A 10 -7.44 12.58 -6.44
N ARG A 11 -8.41 12.90 -7.32
CA ARG A 11 -8.37 14.07 -8.16
C ARG A 11 -9.76 14.69 -8.32
N GLY A 12 -10.02 15.73 -7.57
CA GLY A 12 -11.29 16.45 -7.56
C GLY A 12 -11.81 16.67 -6.15
N PHE A 13 -12.07 15.62 -5.38
CA PHE A 13 -12.40 15.77 -3.96
C PHE A 13 -11.17 15.98 -3.08
N ASN A 14 -10.06 15.40 -3.44
CA ASN A 14 -8.75 15.56 -2.83
C ASN A 14 -7.71 15.76 -3.92
N GLU A 15 -6.49 16.07 -3.55
CA GLU A 15 -5.36 16.22 -4.46
C GLU A 15 -4.31 15.16 -4.11
N LEU A 16 -3.96 14.31 -5.11
CA LEU A 16 -2.90 13.33 -4.98
C LEU A 16 -1.64 13.88 -5.64
N LYS A 17 -0.64 14.21 -4.83
CA LYS A 17 0.71 14.53 -5.26
C LYS A 17 1.49 13.22 -5.41
N ILE A 18 2.04 12.98 -6.58
CA ILE A 18 2.78 11.77 -6.92
C ILE A 18 4.22 12.15 -7.20
N GLU A 19 5.16 11.31 -6.75
CA GLU A 19 6.59 11.47 -7.01
C GLU A 19 7.22 10.11 -7.30
N GLY A 20 8.13 10.05 -8.27
CA GLY A 20 8.91 8.86 -8.63
C GLY A 20 8.16 7.82 -9.46
N SER A 21 7.04 8.18 -10.08
CA SER A 21 6.25 7.20 -10.86
C SER A 21 6.93 6.75 -12.14
N GLU A 22 7.97 7.43 -12.62
CA GLU A 22 8.82 7.02 -13.74
C GLU A 22 9.53 5.68 -13.49
N ILE A 23 9.78 5.33 -12.23
CA ILE A 23 10.36 4.04 -11.84
C ILE A 23 9.52 2.87 -12.37
N ILE A 24 8.20 3.04 -12.38
CA ILE A 24 7.24 2.02 -12.86
C ILE A 24 7.51 1.59 -14.31
N ASN A 25 7.93 2.52 -15.17
CA ASN A 25 8.15 2.23 -16.59
C ASN A 25 9.40 1.38 -16.87
N ASN A 26 10.31 1.32 -15.91
CA ASN A 26 11.57 0.58 -16.00
C ASN A 26 11.50 -0.79 -15.33
N LEU A 27 10.37 -1.14 -14.74
CA LEU A 27 10.20 -2.42 -14.05
C LEU A 27 9.89 -3.55 -15.04
N PRO A 28 10.38 -4.77 -14.78
CA PRO A 28 10.00 -5.95 -15.55
C PRO A 28 8.50 -6.26 -15.35
N ASP A 29 7.94 -7.04 -16.27
CA ASP A 29 6.51 -7.39 -16.24
C ASP A 29 6.10 -8.21 -15.02
N ASN A 30 7.03 -8.91 -14.40
CA ASN A 30 6.80 -9.76 -13.23
C ASN A 30 7.95 -9.67 -12.21
N ASN A 31 7.81 -10.41 -11.12
CA ASN A 31 8.77 -10.53 -10.02
C ASN A 31 9.12 -9.17 -9.37
N VAL A 32 8.12 -8.31 -9.21
CA VAL A 32 8.21 -7.04 -8.49
C VAL A 32 7.34 -7.10 -7.25
N LEU A 33 7.90 -6.73 -6.11
CA LEU A 33 7.21 -6.64 -4.82
C LEU A 33 7.20 -5.20 -4.34
N PHE A 34 6.04 -4.58 -4.36
CA PHE A 34 5.85 -3.26 -3.75
C PHE A 34 5.61 -3.42 -2.25
N VAL A 35 6.39 -2.71 -1.46
CA VAL A 35 6.26 -2.63 -0.01
C VAL A 35 5.82 -1.23 0.39
N SER A 36 4.77 -1.10 1.19
CA SER A 36 4.23 0.21 1.55
C SER A 36 3.78 0.27 3.01
N ASN A 37 3.82 1.46 3.60
CA ASN A 37 3.05 1.76 4.78
C ASN A 37 1.55 1.68 4.44
N HIS A 38 0.69 1.48 5.45
CA HIS A 38 -0.74 1.21 5.25
C HIS A 38 -1.59 2.19 6.03
N GLN A 39 -2.42 2.95 5.35
CA GLN A 39 -3.28 3.96 5.98
C GLN A 39 -4.75 3.56 6.00
N THR A 40 -5.24 2.88 4.94
CA THR A 40 -6.63 2.43 4.80
C THR A 40 -6.69 1.05 4.17
N TYR A 41 -7.78 0.30 4.34
CA TYR A 41 -7.82 -1.08 3.82
C TYR A 41 -7.85 -1.16 2.29
N PHE A 42 -8.51 -0.22 1.61
CA PHE A 42 -8.73 -0.31 0.16
C PHE A 42 -8.23 0.90 -0.62
N ALA A 43 -8.33 2.13 -0.08
CA ALA A 43 -7.94 3.31 -0.84
C ALA A 43 -6.46 3.29 -1.24
N ASP A 44 -5.59 2.73 -0.41
CA ASP A 44 -4.15 2.61 -0.68
C ASP A 44 -3.91 1.78 -1.95
N VAL A 45 -4.53 0.60 -2.05
CA VAL A 45 -4.42 -0.28 -3.23
C VAL A 45 -5.03 0.35 -4.47
N VAL A 46 -6.17 1.03 -4.31
CA VAL A 46 -6.83 1.72 -5.43
C VAL A 46 -5.98 2.87 -5.96
N ALA A 47 -5.31 3.62 -5.08
CA ALA A 47 -4.36 4.66 -5.52
C ALA A 47 -3.19 4.05 -6.30
N MET A 48 -2.61 2.94 -5.82
CA MET A 48 -1.55 2.21 -6.52
C MET A 48 -2.00 1.77 -7.92
N PHE A 49 -3.21 1.23 -8.04
CA PHE A 49 -3.79 0.88 -9.34
C PHE A 49 -3.83 2.08 -10.29
N HIS A 50 -4.30 3.24 -9.82
CA HIS A 50 -4.36 4.46 -10.64
C HIS A 50 -2.96 4.94 -11.02
N VAL A 51 -2.04 5.04 -10.07
CA VAL A 51 -0.69 5.55 -10.30
C VAL A 51 0.10 4.65 -11.26
N PHE A 52 0.08 3.33 -11.04
CA PHE A 52 0.79 2.38 -11.89
C PHE A 52 0.29 2.41 -13.33
N ASN A 53 -1.01 2.34 -13.53
CA ASN A 53 -1.59 2.35 -14.88
C ASN A 53 -1.44 3.71 -15.58
N ALA A 54 -1.50 4.82 -14.83
CA ALA A 54 -1.22 6.14 -15.37
C ALA A 54 0.22 6.26 -15.86
N SER A 55 1.19 5.81 -15.04
CA SER A 55 2.61 5.81 -15.42
C SER A 55 2.87 4.91 -16.63
N LEU A 56 2.39 3.67 -16.65
CA LEU A 56 2.51 2.75 -17.78
C LEU A 56 1.87 3.30 -19.07
N SER A 57 0.96 4.26 -18.95
CA SER A 57 0.35 4.98 -20.08
C SER A 57 1.07 6.31 -20.40
N GLY A 58 2.30 6.51 -19.90
CA GLY A 58 3.13 7.68 -20.16
C GLY A 58 2.78 8.93 -19.33
N ARG A 59 1.99 8.80 -18.24
CA ARG A 59 1.65 9.92 -17.35
C ARG A 59 2.53 9.89 -16.13
N ILE A 60 3.67 10.55 -16.20
CA ILE A 60 4.61 10.62 -15.08
C ILE A 60 4.06 11.58 -14.02
N ASP A 61 4.09 11.14 -12.76
CA ASP A 61 3.65 11.85 -11.55
C ASP A 61 2.25 12.47 -11.67
N SER A 62 1.38 11.83 -12.46
CA SER A 62 0.06 12.36 -12.73
C SER A 62 -0.95 11.27 -13.05
N ILE A 63 -2.14 11.36 -12.44
CA ILE A 63 -3.31 10.57 -12.83
C ILE A 63 -4.31 11.38 -13.66
N LYS A 64 -3.88 12.52 -14.25
CA LYS A 64 -4.72 13.29 -15.17
C LYS A 64 -5.11 12.42 -16.38
N ASN A 65 -6.28 12.72 -16.96
CA ASN A 65 -6.81 11.99 -18.13
C ASN A 65 -6.96 10.49 -17.87
N ILE A 66 -8.05 10.13 -17.27
CA ILE A 66 -8.38 8.78 -16.81
C ILE A 66 -8.34 7.67 -17.90
N GLY A 67 -8.03 8.00 -19.14
CA GLY A 67 -7.96 7.05 -20.25
C GLY A 67 -7.07 5.83 -20.05
N TYR A 68 -6.11 5.86 -19.10
CA TYR A 68 -5.27 4.72 -18.75
C TYR A 68 -6.07 3.51 -18.22
N ILE A 69 -7.29 3.69 -17.75
CA ILE A 69 -8.13 2.59 -17.28
C ILE A 69 -8.76 1.73 -18.39
N TRP A 70 -8.65 2.16 -19.66
CA TRP A 70 -9.17 1.39 -20.79
C TRP A 70 -8.28 0.19 -21.14
N ASN A 71 -6.99 0.27 -20.88
CA ASN A 71 -6.04 -0.83 -21.07
C ASN A 71 -5.13 -0.99 -19.83
N PRO A 72 -5.68 -1.43 -18.70
CA PRO A 72 -4.92 -1.54 -17.46
C PRO A 72 -4.03 -2.79 -17.47
N LYS A 73 -2.90 -2.72 -16.76
CA LYS A 73 -2.14 -3.91 -16.39
C LYS A 73 -2.99 -4.74 -15.42
N LEU A 74 -3.30 -5.97 -15.79
CA LEU A 74 -4.21 -6.83 -15.02
C LEU A 74 -3.50 -7.71 -14.00
N ASN A 75 -2.24 -8.07 -14.23
CA ASN A 75 -1.45 -8.93 -13.35
C ASN A 75 -0.76 -8.14 -12.22
N ILE A 76 -1.56 -7.35 -11.51
CA ILE A 76 -1.19 -6.68 -10.27
C ILE A 76 -1.99 -7.31 -9.14
N TYR A 77 -1.28 -7.90 -8.18
CA TYR A 77 -1.85 -8.63 -7.06
C TYR A 77 -1.60 -7.87 -5.76
N PHE A 78 -2.47 -8.02 -4.78
CA PHE A 78 -2.23 -7.48 -3.45
C PHE A 78 -2.51 -8.52 -2.38
N ILE A 79 -1.70 -8.48 -1.33
CA ILE A 79 -1.82 -9.41 -0.21
C ILE A 79 -2.85 -8.85 0.78
N ALA A 80 -3.93 -9.59 1.00
CA ALA A 80 -4.99 -9.23 1.94
C ALA A 80 -5.29 -10.35 2.94
N ALA A 81 -5.71 -9.97 4.14
CA ALA A 81 -6.18 -10.95 5.12
C ALA A 81 -7.56 -11.50 4.71
N LYS A 82 -7.76 -12.82 4.83
CA LYS A 82 -9.02 -13.49 4.48
C LYS A 82 -10.24 -12.88 5.18
N GLU A 83 -10.08 -12.45 6.42
CA GLU A 83 -11.18 -11.83 7.20
C GLU A 83 -11.60 -10.48 6.60
N THR A 84 -10.63 -9.71 6.08
CA THR A 84 -10.91 -8.41 5.44
C THR A 84 -11.68 -8.58 4.15
N MET A 85 -11.43 -9.69 3.41
CA MET A 85 -12.06 -9.96 2.11
C MET A 85 -13.48 -10.55 2.22
N LYS A 86 -13.87 -11.03 3.39
CA LYS A 86 -15.23 -11.58 3.62
C LYS A 86 -16.27 -10.53 3.99
N SER A 87 -15.89 -9.31 4.28
CA SER A 87 -16.75 -8.29 4.90
C SER A 87 -17.43 -7.35 3.89
N GLY A 88 -18.25 -7.87 2.95
CA GLY A 88 -19.10 -7.05 2.09
C GLY A 88 -18.90 -7.19 0.58
N ILE A 89 -19.68 -6.43 -0.20
CA ILE A 89 -19.69 -6.51 -1.68
C ILE A 89 -18.39 -5.96 -2.29
N ILE A 90 -17.84 -4.87 -1.76
CA ILE A 90 -16.62 -4.23 -2.31
C ILE A 90 -15.38 -5.10 -2.12
N PRO A 91 -15.10 -5.70 -0.93
CA PRO A 91 -14.06 -6.70 -0.80
C PRO A 91 -14.21 -7.87 -1.78
N ARG A 92 -15.44 -8.32 -2.06
CA ARG A 92 -15.70 -9.34 -3.08
C ARG A 92 -15.30 -8.88 -4.48
N LEU A 93 -15.66 -7.68 -4.89
CA LEU A 93 -15.25 -7.11 -6.17
C LEU A 93 -13.71 -7.00 -6.27
N MET A 94 -13.05 -6.60 -5.20
CA MET A 94 -11.60 -6.52 -5.15
C MET A 94 -10.93 -7.92 -5.16
N SER A 95 -11.61 -8.97 -4.68
CA SER A 95 -11.09 -10.33 -4.80
C SER A 95 -11.01 -10.81 -6.26
N TYR A 96 -11.89 -10.33 -7.12
CA TYR A 96 -11.80 -10.56 -8.56
C TYR A 96 -10.74 -9.69 -9.26
N ALA A 97 -10.27 -8.63 -8.60
CA ALA A 97 -9.26 -7.69 -9.11
C ALA A 97 -7.81 -8.03 -8.71
N GLY A 98 -7.52 -9.32 -8.45
CA GLY A 98 -6.15 -9.78 -8.19
C GLY A 98 -5.74 -9.84 -6.71
N SER A 99 -6.67 -10.05 -5.77
CA SER A 99 -6.29 -10.23 -4.36
C SER A 99 -5.75 -11.64 -4.07
N ILE A 100 -4.61 -11.71 -3.39
CA ILE A 100 -4.08 -12.94 -2.80
C ILE A 100 -4.50 -12.96 -1.34
N SER A 101 -5.45 -13.82 -1.01
CA SER A 101 -5.89 -13.97 0.37
C SER A 101 -4.93 -14.83 1.17
N ILE A 102 -4.38 -14.25 2.25
CA ILE A 102 -3.58 -14.98 3.23
C ILE A 102 -4.32 -15.08 4.57
N GLN A 103 -4.08 -16.16 5.31
CA GLN A 103 -4.58 -16.29 6.67
C GLN A 103 -3.64 -15.56 7.63
N ARG A 104 -4.20 -14.69 8.49
CA ARG A 104 -3.41 -14.02 9.53
C ARG A 104 -2.83 -15.05 10.50
N THR A 105 -1.57 -14.87 10.84
CA THR A 105 -0.86 -15.74 11.79
C THR A 105 -0.85 -15.20 13.20
N TRP A 106 -1.18 -13.93 13.41
CA TRP A 106 -1.03 -13.22 14.69
C TRP A 106 -2.35 -12.73 15.29
N ARG A 107 -3.44 -12.62 14.52
CA ARG A 107 -4.73 -12.14 15.01
C ARG A 107 -5.90 -12.71 14.22
N GLU A 108 -6.90 -13.23 14.92
CA GLU A 108 -8.17 -13.68 14.36
C GLU A 108 -9.32 -13.16 15.23
N ALA A 109 -10.35 -12.55 14.59
CA ALA A 109 -11.53 -12.01 15.27
C ALA A 109 -11.23 -11.08 16.47
N GLY A 110 -10.13 -10.32 16.38
CA GLY A 110 -9.73 -9.39 17.45
C GLY A 110 -8.83 -9.98 18.53
N LYS A 111 -8.63 -11.30 18.58
CA LYS A 111 -7.74 -11.98 19.52
C LYS A 111 -6.37 -12.23 18.91
N ASP A 112 -5.31 -12.07 19.72
CA ASP A 112 -3.96 -12.42 19.28
C ASP A 112 -3.81 -13.94 19.23
N ILE A 113 -3.28 -14.42 18.10
CA ILE A 113 -2.99 -15.83 17.85
C ILE A 113 -1.56 -15.97 17.33
N ASN A 114 -0.92 -17.08 17.68
CA ASN A 114 0.41 -17.41 17.18
C ASN A 114 0.28 -18.65 16.27
N ARG A 115 0.14 -18.44 14.96
CA ARG A 115 0.08 -19.52 13.96
C ARG A 115 1.27 -19.44 13.03
N GLN A 116 1.76 -20.60 12.63
CA GLN A 116 2.75 -20.67 11.55
C GLN A 116 2.14 -20.23 10.21
N VAL A 117 2.93 -19.54 9.38
CA VAL A 117 2.53 -19.17 8.02
C VAL A 117 2.27 -20.44 7.22
N LYS A 118 1.12 -20.54 6.59
CA LYS A 118 0.81 -21.68 5.72
C LYS A 118 1.70 -21.68 4.49
N MET A 119 2.35 -22.80 4.21
CA MET A 119 3.17 -22.99 3.01
C MET A 119 2.39 -22.74 1.72
N SER A 120 1.08 -23.03 1.71
CA SER A 120 0.18 -22.70 0.60
C SER A 120 0.08 -21.21 0.31
N ASP A 121 0.07 -20.36 1.34
CA ASP A 121 -0.02 -18.91 1.18
C ASP A 121 1.29 -18.37 0.59
N ILE A 122 2.44 -18.86 1.04
CA ILE A 122 3.75 -18.52 0.46
C ILE A 122 3.83 -18.97 -1.01
N SER A 123 3.35 -20.17 -1.32
CA SER A 123 3.33 -20.69 -2.70
C SER A 123 2.44 -19.84 -3.62
N ASN A 124 1.27 -19.41 -3.15
CA ASN A 124 0.37 -18.55 -3.93
C ASN A 124 0.99 -17.17 -4.21
N ILE A 125 1.70 -16.59 -3.25
CA ILE A 125 2.45 -15.34 -3.46
C ILE A 125 3.56 -15.55 -4.48
N GLY A 126 4.28 -16.68 -4.42
CA GLY A 126 5.30 -17.02 -5.40
C GLY A 126 4.76 -17.18 -6.81
N LYS A 127 3.58 -17.77 -6.98
CA LYS A 127 2.89 -17.86 -8.29
C LYS A 127 2.54 -16.46 -8.80
N ALA A 128 2.01 -15.58 -7.95
CA ALA A 128 1.67 -14.22 -8.33
C ALA A 128 2.90 -13.38 -8.71
N LEU A 129 4.02 -13.55 -8.01
CA LEU A 129 5.29 -12.89 -8.38
C LEU A 129 5.81 -13.37 -9.73
N LYS A 130 5.64 -14.66 -10.06
CA LYS A 130 6.02 -15.19 -11.38
C LYS A 130 5.13 -14.69 -12.51
N ASP A 131 3.88 -14.34 -12.21
CA ASP A 131 2.92 -13.85 -13.19
C ASP A 131 2.94 -12.32 -13.33
N GLY A 132 3.22 -11.58 -12.27
CA GLY A 132 3.13 -10.14 -12.29
C GLY A 132 3.74 -9.43 -11.08
N TRP A 133 3.10 -8.35 -10.70
CA TRP A 133 3.48 -7.49 -9.59
C TRP A 133 2.66 -7.81 -8.35
N VAL A 134 3.30 -7.75 -7.19
CA VAL A 134 2.63 -8.01 -5.91
C VAL A 134 2.79 -6.80 -5.00
N ILE A 135 1.69 -6.34 -4.41
CA ILE A 135 1.64 -5.28 -3.40
C ILE A 135 1.51 -5.94 -2.03
N THR A 136 2.34 -5.52 -1.08
CA THR A 136 2.25 -5.94 0.31
C THR A 136 2.36 -4.76 1.27
N PHE A 137 1.66 -4.88 2.39
CA PHE A 137 1.75 -3.97 3.53
C PHE A 137 2.43 -4.72 4.68
N PRO A 138 3.76 -4.65 4.79
CA PRO A 138 4.54 -5.58 5.59
C PRO A 138 4.30 -5.48 7.09
N GLN A 139 3.73 -4.38 7.60
CA GLN A 139 3.30 -4.24 8.98
C GLN A 139 2.01 -5.06 9.28
N GLY A 140 1.21 -5.40 8.26
CA GLY A 140 -0.05 -6.12 8.40
C GLY A 140 -1.15 -5.38 9.16
N THR A 141 -1.03 -4.06 9.28
CA THR A 141 -1.97 -3.19 9.99
C THR A 141 -1.93 -1.77 9.44
N THR A 142 -3.03 -1.04 9.62
CA THR A 142 -3.09 0.40 9.31
C THR A 142 -2.56 1.29 10.44
N LYS A 143 -2.15 0.73 11.58
CA LYS A 143 -1.52 1.48 12.67
C LYS A 143 -0.07 1.79 12.29
N PRO A 144 0.38 3.06 12.39
CA PRO A 144 1.76 3.44 12.05
C PRO A 144 2.77 2.86 13.05
N PHE A 145 4.02 2.82 12.64
CA PHE A 145 5.18 2.45 13.46
C PHE A 145 5.03 1.07 14.14
N LYS A 146 4.34 0.14 13.48
CA LYS A 146 4.30 -1.26 13.93
C LYS A 146 5.39 -2.07 13.23
N PRO A 147 5.98 -3.06 13.90
CA PRO A 147 7.08 -3.85 13.34
C PRO A 147 6.69 -4.55 12.04
N ILE A 148 7.66 -4.66 11.15
CA ILE A 148 7.55 -5.44 9.91
C ILE A 148 7.39 -6.93 10.25
N ARG A 149 6.52 -7.61 9.54
CA ARG A 149 6.30 -9.04 9.70
C ARG A 149 7.38 -9.85 8.97
N LYS A 150 8.03 -10.77 9.68
CA LYS A 150 9.08 -11.65 9.13
C LYS A 150 8.62 -12.44 7.88
N GLY A 151 7.31 -12.70 7.76
CA GLY A 151 6.72 -13.36 6.58
C GLY A 151 7.04 -12.65 5.26
N THR A 152 7.03 -11.31 5.22
CA THR A 152 7.43 -10.54 4.04
C THR A 152 8.89 -10.79 3.68
N VAL A 153 9.77 -10.82 4.66
CA VAL A 153 11.21 -11.07 4.44
C VAL A 153 11.46 -12.48 3.94
N HIS A 154 10.73 -13.48 4.46
CA HIS A 154 10.83 -14.85 3.94
C HIS A 154 10.42 -14.96 2.47
N ILE A 155 9.38 -14.20 2.04
CA ILE A 155 8.98 -14.11 0.64
C ILE A 155 10.10 -13.48 -0.19
N ILE A 156 10.69 -12.38 0.28
CA ILE A 156 11.78 -11.67 -0.39
C ILE A 156 12.98 -12.60 -0.57
N LYS A 157 13.45 -13.26 0.48
CA LYS A 157 14.60 -14.18 0.39
C LYS A 157 14.33 -15.38 -0.52
N LYS A 158 13.10 -15.91 -0.50
CA LYS A 158 12.74 -17.09 -1.29
C LYS A 158 12.59 -16.82 -2.77
N TYR A 159 11.94 -15.71 -3.15
CA TYR A 159 11.59 -15.42 -4.54
C TYR A 159 12.47 -14.33 -5.17
N LYS A 160 13.30 -13.67 -4.38
CA LYS A 160 14.27 -12.64 -4.82
C LYS A 160 13.64 -11.61 -5.78
N PRO A 161 12.47 -11.01 -5.44
CA PRO A 161 11.83 -10.01 -6.28
C PRO A 161 12.60 -8.67 -6.24
N ILE A 162 12.39 -7.82 -7.24
CA ILE A 162 12.73 -6.41 -7.12
C ILE A 162 11.78 -5.80 -6.09
N VAL A 163 12.32 -5.22 -5.01
CA VAL A 163 11.52 -4.64 -3.92
C VAL A 163 11.47 -3.13 -4.09
N ILE A 164 10.25 -2.60 -4.31
CA ILE A 164 9.99 -1.18 -4.54
C ILE A 164 9.24 -0.60 -3.34
N PRO A 165 9.85 0.35 -2.60
CA PRO A 165 9.17 1.02 -1.50
C PRO A 165 8.20 2.08 -2.00
N ILE A 166 7.05 2.18 -1.34
CA ILE A 166 6.06 3.24 -1.56
C ILE A 166 5.71 3.86 -0.22
N VAL A 167 5.69 5.18 -0.17
CA VAL A 167 5.23 5.94 1.00
C VAL A 167 3.97 6.69 0.64
N ILE A 168 2.92 6.49 1.44
CA ILE A 168 1.65 7.19 1.29
C ILE A 168 1.35 8.02 2.54
N ASP A 169 0.77 9.21 2.35
CA ASP A 169 0.21 10.01 3.44
C ASP A 169 -1.07 10.73 3.02
N GLY A 170 -1.84 11.23 4.02
CA GLY A 170 -3.10 11.94 3.82
C GLY A 170 -4.33 11.05 3.64
N PHE A 171 -4.17 9.76 3.38
CA PHE A 171 -5.29 8.84 3.12
C PHE A 171 -6.15 8.62 4.36
N ARG A 172 -5.52 8.50 5.53
CA ARG A 172 -6.22 8.38 6.81
C ARG A 172 -7.04 9.62 7.16
N ARG A 173 -6.59 10.79 6.72
CA ARG A 173 -7.32 12.05 6.87
C ARG A 173 -8.47 12.17 5.89
N SER A 174 -8.28 11.67 4.65
CA SER A 174 -9.24 11.76 3.55
C SER A 174 -10.37 10.75 3.63
N PHE A 175 -10.08 9.54 4.10
CA PHE A 175 -10.98 8.39 4.02
C PHE A 175 -11.33 7.81 5.39
N ASP A 176 -12.43 7.07 5.44
CA ASP A 176 -12.72 6.17 6.56
C ASP A 176 -11.66 5.05 6.65
N LYS A 177 -11.64 4.32 7.74
CA LYS A 177 -10.66 3.24 7.99
C LYS A 177 -10.65 2.18 6.88
N ARG A 178 -11.80 1.93 6.25
CA ARG A 178 -11.90 0.98 5.13
C ARG A 178 -11.34 1.57 3.84
N GLY A 179 -11.28 2.90 3.70
CA GLY A 179 -10.91 3.56 2.46
C GLY A 179 -12.02 3.54 1.41
N LEU A 180 -13.27 3.38 1.83
CA LEU A 180 -14.44 3.29 0.95
C LEU A 180 -15.20 4.61 0.88
N MET A 181 -15.29 5.33 1.98
CA MET A 181 -16.01 6.60 2.08
C MET A 181 -15.04 7.77 2.25
N ILE A 182 -15.36 8.89 1.62
CA ILE A 182 -14.63 10.14 1.83
C ILE A 182 -15.07 10.69 3.18
N LYS A 183 -14.11 10.88 4.07
CA LYS A 183 -14.30 11.47 5.39
C LYS A 183 -14.13 12.99 5.34
N LYS A 184 -13.09 13.45 4.63
CA LYS A 184 -12.76 14.87 4.46
C LYS A 184 -12.33 15.13 3.02
N ARG A 185 -12.71 16.30 2.47
CA ARG A 185 -12.29 16.78 1.15
C ARG A 185 -11.20 17.84 1.28
N GLY A 186 -10.54 18.15 0.17
CA GLY A 186 -9.49 19.18 0.14
C GLY A 186 -8.19 18.77 0.87
N ILE A 187 -7.99 17.46 1.09
CA ILE A 187 -6.78 16.93 1.71
C ILE A 187 -5.72 16.73 0.63
N LEU A 188 -4.52 17.22 0.90
CA LEU A 188 -3.34 16.82 0.15
C LEU A 188 -2.95 15.40 0.56
N GLN A 189 -3.02 14.50 -0.42
CA GLN A 189 -2.56 13.14 -0.33
C GLN A 189 -1.20 13.05 -1.03
N THR A 190 -0.25 12.31 -0.47
CA THR A 190 1.05 12.10 -1.11
C THR A 190 1.26 10.62 -1.42
N PHE A 191 1.92 10.37 -2.53
CA PHE A 191 2.25 9.04 -3.02
C PHE A 191 3.66 9.08 -3.61
N VAL A 192 4.62 8.52 -2.91
CA VAL A 192 6.03 8.56 -3.30
C VAL A 192 6.51 7.15 -3.59
N ILE A 193 7.00 6.91 -4.81
CA ILE A 193 7.67 5.67 -5.20
C ILE A 193 9.17 5.93 -5.05
N LYS A 194 9.85 5.07 -4.32
CA LYS A 194 11.30 5.16 -4.10
C LYS A 194 12.04 4.16 -4.97
N GLU A 195 13.33 4.41 -5.15
CA GLU A 195 14.22 3.50 -5.87
C GLU A 195 14.19 2.08 -5.28
N PRO A 196 14.44 1.05 -6.12
CA PRO A 196 14.50 -0.33 -5.66
C PRO A 196 15.44 -0.50 -4.48
N LEU A 197 15.03 -1.27 -3.47
CA LEU A 197 15.89 -1.59 -2.35
C LEU A 197 17.08 -2.43 -2.78
N ILE A 198 18.26 -2.02 -2.36
CA ILE A 198 19.49 -2.81 -2.53
C ILE A 198 19.52 -3.90 -1.45
N ILE A 199 19.26 -5.13 -1.87
CA ILE A 199 19.20 -6.30 -0.99
C ILE A 199 20.19 -7.35 -1.51
N ASP A 200 21.13 -7.77 -0.67
CA ASP A 200 21.88 -9.01 -0.90
C ASP A 200 21.04 -10.17 -0.34
N TYR A 201 20.29 -10.84 -1.22
CA TYR A 201 19.32 -11.87 -0.83
C TYR A 201 19.96 -13.05 -0.10
N ASP A 202 21.23 -13.28 -0.29
CA ASP A 202 21.96 -14.40 0.31
C ASP A 202 22.64 -14.00 1.62
N LYS A 203 23.22 -12.80 1.71
CA LYS A 203 24.01 -12.34 2.86
C LYS A 203 23.22 -11.51 3.86
N ASP A 204 22.26 -10.68 3.40
CA ASP A 204 21.49 -9.85 4.31
C ASP A 204 20.70 -10.72 5.31
N SER A 205 20.80 -10.41 6.58
CA SER A 205 20.00 -11.05 7.63
C SER A 205 18.54 -10.64 7.52
N ILE A 206 17.63 -11.41 8.16
CA ILE A 206 16.20 -11.06 8.23
C ILE A 206 16.04 -9.68 8.86
N ASP A 207 16.73 -9.39 9.94
CA ASP A 207 16.60 -8.13 10.68
C ASP A 207 17.17 -6.96 9.87
N ASN A 208 18.23 -7.16 9.10
CA ASN A 208 18.77 -6.14 8.19
C ASN A 208 17.77 -5.79 7.08
N ILE A 209 17.11 -6.78 6.47
CA ILE A 209 16.08 -6.52 5.47
C ILE A 209 14.85 -5.84 6.10
N ILE A 210 14.44 -6.21 7.31
CA ILE A 210 13.38 -5.53 8.06
C ILE A 210 13.72 -4.05 8.21
N GLU A 211 14.90 -3.74 8.70
CA GLU A 211 15.36 -2.37 8.93
C GLU A 211 15.38 -1.56 7.62
N LYS A 212 15.91 -2.12 6.53
CA LYS A 212 15.89 -1.50 5.20
C LYS A 212 14.45 -1.16 4.76
N ILE A 213 13.50 -2.07 4.97
CA ILE A 213 12.09 -1.83 4.63
C ILE A 213 11.51 -0.74 5.53
N GLU A 214 11.70 -0.80 6.85
CA GLU A 214 11.17 0.19 7.80
C GLU A 214 11.65 1.60 7.48
N TYR A 215 12.93 1.78 7.17
CA TYR A 215 13.47 3.07 6.73
C TYR A 215 12.88 3.51 5.39
N SER A 216 12.79 2.62 4.42
CA SER A 216 12.34 2.97 3.08
C SER A 216 10.86 3.40 3.02
N ILE A 217 10.00 2.77 3.81
CA ILE A 217 8.56 3.13 3.92
C ILE A 217 8.27 4.13 5.04
N GLU A 218 9.31 4.73 5.64
CA GLU A 218 9.22 5.75 6.70
C GLU A 218 8.43 5.30 7.94
N GLN A 219 8.61 4.04 8.31
CA GLN A 219 7.98 3.44 9.49
C GLN A 219 8.97 3.02 10.57
N HIS A 220 10.25 3.33 10.40
CA HIS A 220 11.24 3.19 11.46
C HIS A 220 10.97 4.20 12.58
N PRO A 221 11.19 3.87 13.87
CA PRO A 221 10.94 4.78 14.98
C PRO A 221 11.61 6.17 14.87
N SER A 222 12.72 6.29 14.14
CA SER A 222 13.39 7.58 13.90
C SER A 222 12.53 8.59 13.12
N PHE A 223 11.50 8.14 12.40
CA PHE A 223 10.53 9.02 11.72
C PHE A 223 9.40 9.50 12.63
N LEU A 224 9.35 9.02 13.88
CA LEU A 224 8.35 9.47 14.85
C LEU A 224 8.61 10.93 15.19
N LYS A 225 7.72 11.82 14.75
CA LYS A 225 7.72 13.23 15.15
C LYS A 225 6.88 13.35 16.43
N VAL A 226 7.50 13.78 17.51
CA VAL A 226 6.78 14.22 18.70
C VAL A 226 6.30 15.65 18.41
N ILE A 227 5.01 15.78 18.10
CA ILE A 227 4.40 17.11 17.90
C ILE A 227 4.04 17.64 19.30
N PRO A 228 4.53 18.83 19.70
CA PRO A 228 4.15 19.45 20.97
C PRO A 228 2.63 19.60 21.09
N LYS A 229 2.10 19.45 22.31
CA LYS A 229 0.65 19.51 22.53
C LYS A 229 0.05 20.85 22.07
N GLU A 230 0.78 21.94 22.26
CA GLU A 230 0.40 23.27 21.84
C GLU A 230 0.21 23.40 20.32
N GLU A 231 1.02 22.69 19.53
CA GLU A 231 0.90 22.68 18.07
C GLU A 231 -0.31 21.84 17.61
N ILE A 232 -0.63 20.77 18.35
CA ILE A 232 -1.83 19.97 18.11
C ILE A 232 -3.08 20.77 18.41
N ASP A 233 -3.10 21.49 19.51
CA ASP A 233 -4.23 22.30 19.96
C ASP A 233 -4.45 23.49 19.00
N ALA A 234 -3.40 24.14 18.52
CA ALA A 234 -3.47 25.19 17.51
C ALA A 234 -4.01 24.67 16.17
N THR A 235 -3.62 23.48 15.74
CA THR A 235 -4.12 22.85 14.50
C THR A 235 -5.59 22.49 14.63
N ASN A 236 -6.02 21.95 15.78
CA ASN A 236 -7.42 21.62 16.03
C ASN A 236 -8.30 22.89 16.10
N ALA A 237 -7.81 23.98 16.64
CA ALA A 237 -8.52 25.27 16.65
C ALA A 237 -8.73 25.80 15.23
N LEU A 238 -7.70 25.77 14.38
CA LEU A 238 -7.78 26.17 12.96
C LEU A 238 -8.73 25.27 12.15
N ASP A 239 -8.82 23.98 12.44
CA ASP A 239 -9.74 23.06 11.79
C ASP A 239 -11.20 23.30 12.23
N SER A 240 -11.43 23.72 13.47
CA SER A 240 -12.77 24.06 13.97
C SER A 240 -13.32 25.38 13.36
N GLU A 241 -12.44 26.29 12.97
CA GLU A 241 -12.82 27.53 12.28
C GLU A 241 -13.13 27.33 10.78
N ARG A 242 -12.75 26.18 10.22
CA ARG A 242 -12.97 25.84 8.80
C ARG A 242 -14.21 24.98 8.54
N GLU A 243 -14.97 24.60 9.55
CA GLU A 243 -16.26 23.92 9.40
C GLU A 243 -17.37 24.91 9.02
N TRP A 244 -17.39 25.31 7.71
CA TRP A 244 -18.48 26.01 7.06
C TRP A 244 -18.91 25.25 5.80
#